data_9809b57de98056d2c19ac00bd86dea8a
#
_entry.id   9809b57de98056d2c19ac00bd86dea8a
#
_cell.length_a   1.000
_cell.length_b   1.000
_cell.length_c   1.000
_cell.angle_alpha   90.00
_cell.angle_beta   90.00
_cell.angle_gamma   90.00
#
_symmetry.space_group_name_H-M   'P 1'
#
loop_
_entity.id
_entity.type
_entity.pdbx_description
1 polymer ?
#
loop_
_entity_poly.entity_id
_entity_poly.type
_entity_poly.pdbx_seq_one_letter_code
_entity_poly.pdbx_strand_id
1 'polypeptide(L)'
;SWGYNPNHFFAYDKAYGNRNLYKKFIDECHKRGIAVIIDMVFNHATGICPMAKLYWDGNSTAANNPWFNRVAKHPFNVFHDINHEYEGTRKYFKRVLEYWVEEYHVDGYRMDLTKGLTQKNTGDDAGKWSQYDASRIVIIKDYCDAAKSIDPETYFIIEHLGDYSEEKVYAEYGILPWRNMNNSYNQVAMGWASSSN
;
A
#
# COMPACT_ATOMS: atom_id res chain seq x y z
N SER A 1 -6.54 17.61 2.14
CA SER A 1 -6.03 16.29 2.54
C SER A 1 -4.91 15.83 1.62
N TRP A 2 -3.95 15.08 2.12
CA TRP A 2 -2.86 14.50 1.32
C TRP A 2 -3.31 13.29 0.49
N GLY A 3 -4.55 12.80 0.70
CA GLY A 3 -5.07 11.64 -0.02
C GLY A 3 -5.00 10.32 0.77
N TYR A 4 -4.25 10.26 1.85
CA TYR A 4 -4.01 9.03 2.64
C TYR A 4 -5.09 8.75 3.70
N ASN A 5 -6.35 9.12 3.44
CA ASN A 5 -7.50 8.82 4.29
C ASN A 5 -8.55 8.00 3.53
N PRO A 6 -8.25 6.73 3.15
CA PRO A 6 -9.09 5.96 2.26
C PRO A 6 -10.41 5.52 2.90
N ASN A 7 -11.46 5.53 2.08
CA ASN A 7 -12.78 5.03 2.44
C ASN A 7 -13.33 4.05 1.41
N HIS A 8 -13.05 4.31 0.13
CA HIS A 8 -13.55 3.55 -1.01
C HIS A 8 -12.39 3.26 -1.96
N PHE A 9 -12.06 1.99 -2.12
CA PHE A 9 -10.87 1.58 -2.87
C PHE A 9 -11.11 1.40 -4.38
N PHE A 10 -12.37 1.35 -4.82
CA PHE A 10 -12.77 1.32 -6.23
C PHE A 10 -13.09 2.71 -6.79
N ALA A 11 -12.79 3.78 -6.05
CA ALA A 11 -13.12 5.14 -6.44
C ALA A 11 -11.97 6.10 -6.11
N TYR A 12 -11.71 7.03 -7.00
CA TYR A 12 -10.88 8.20 -6.77
C TYR A 12 -11.72 9.35 -6.19
N ASP A 13 -11.07 10.37 -5.68
CA ASP A 13 -11.77 11.55 -5.16
C ASP A 13 -12.48 12.31 -6.30
N LYS A 14 -13.75 12.63 -6.09
CA LYS A 14 -14.58 13.38 -7.04
C LYS A 14 -13.98 14.75 -7.46
N ALA A 15 -13.06 15.29 -6.66
CA ALA A 15 -12.37 16.53 -7.00
C ALA A 15 -11.50 16.41 -8.27
N TYR A 16 -11.10 15.19 -8.65
CA TYR A 16 -10.35 14.91 -9.88
C TYR A 16 -11.24 14.73 -11.11
N GLY A 17 -12.54 14.94 -10.99
CA GLY A 17 -13.49 14.86 -12.09
C GLY A 17 -14.38 13.62 -12.07
N ASN A 18 -14.99 13.29 -13.20
CA ASN A 18 -15.78 12.09 -13.37
C ASN A 18 -14.96 10.96 -14.02
N ARG A 19 -15.52 9.74 -14.03
CA ARG A 19 -14.89 8.54 -14.58
C ARG A 19 -14.29 8.74 -15.98
N ASN A 20 -15.03 9.39 -16.88
CA ASN A 20 -14.60 9.59 -18.26
C ASN A 20 -13.43 10.58 -18.34
N LEU A 21 -13.41 11.61 -17.51
CA LEU A 21 -12.32 12.56 -17.43
C LEU A 21 -11.04 11.92 -16.88
N TYR A 22 -11.18 11.02 -15.90
CA TYR A 22 -10.04 10.31 -15.35
C TYR A 22 -9.44 9.33 -16.38
N LYS A 23 -10.27 8.57 -17.09
CA LYS A 23 -9.83 7.74 -18.21
C LYS A 23 -9.15 8.56 -19.33
N LYS A 24 -9.72 9.72 -19.67
CA LYS A 24 -9.12 10.64 -20.62
C LYS A 24 -7.75 11.16 -20.14
N PHE A 25 -7.60 11.45 -18.86
CA PHE A 25 -6.32 11.85 -18.29
C PHE A 25 -5.26 10.77 -18.48
N ILE A 26 -5.59 9.51 -18.17
CA ILE A 26 -4.68 8.37 -18.36
C ILE A 26 -4.32 8.22 -19.86
N ASP A 27 -5.31 8.24 -20.74
CA ASP A 27 -5.11 8.16 -22.19
C ASP A 27 -4.19 9.29 -22.71
N GLU A 28 -4.34 10.51 -22.21
CA GLU A 28 -3.47 11.63 -22.57
C GLU A 28 -2.04 11.50 -22.00
N CYS A 29 -1.86 10.82 -20.87
CA CYS A 29 -0.54 10.44 -20.37
C CYS A 29 0.12 9.42 -21.29
N HIS A 30 -0.59 8.36 -21.63
CA HIS A 30 -0.11 7.29 -22.50
C HIS A 30 0.28 7.79 -23.89
N LYS A 31 -0.50 8.69 -24.50
CA LYS A 31 -0.15 9.35 -25.77
C LYS A 31 1.18 10.09 -25.75
N ARG A 32 1.66 10.46 -24.56
CA ARG A 32 2.93 11.15 -24.33
C ARG A 32 4.04 10.24 -23.83
N GLY A 33 3.79 8.92 -23.75
CA GLY A 33 4.74 7.94 -23.22
C GLY A 33 4.94 8.06 -21.70
N ILE A 34 3.92 8.56 -20.97
CA ILE A 34 3.97 8.73 -19.51
C ILE A 34 3.13 7.63 -18.86
N ALA A 35 3.76 6.81 -18.04
CA ALA A 35 3.10 5.80 -17.22
C ALA A 35 2.31 6.45 -16.07
N VAL A 36 1.15 5.87 -15.74
CA VAL A 36 0.29 6.34 -14.65
C VAL A 36 0.31 5.33 -13.51
N ILE A 37 0.86 5.75 -12.37
CA ILE A 37 0.97 4.94 -11.15
C ILE A 37 -0.05 5.45 -10.13
N ILE A 38 -0.88 4.55 -9.59
CA ILE A 38 -1.82 4.90 -8.51
C ILE A 38 -1.14 4.69 -7.15
N ASP A 39 -1.26 5.70 -6.29
CA ASP A 39 -0.85 5.61 -4.88
C ASP A 39 -1.97 4.99 -4.05
N MET A 40 -1.73 3.80 -3.47
CA MET A 40 -2.72 2.99 -2.78
C MET A 40 -2.40 2.79 -1.31
N VAL A 41 -3.41 2.96 -0.46
CA VAL A 41 -3.30 2.78 0.99
C VAL A 41 -4.08 1.54 1.41
N PHE A 42 -3.39 0.43 1.66
CA PHE A 42 -4.01 -0.83 2.10
C PHE A 42 -3.75 -1.17 3.57
N ASN A 43 -2.97 -0.35 4.27
CA ASN A 43 -2.65 -0.60 5.67
C ASN A 43 -3.78 -0.16 6.62
N HIS A 44 -4.54 0.90 6.29
CA HIS A 44 -5.63 1.42 7.13
C HIS A 44 -6.80 1.96 6.32
N ALA A 45 -7.93 2.19 7.00
CA ALA A 45 -9.06 2.95 6.46
C ALA A 45 -9.70 3.81 7.56
N THR A 46 -10.42 4.87 7.15
CA THR A 46 -11.13 5.72 8.12
C THR A 46 -12.39 5.05 8.63
N GLY A 47 -12.94 5.57 9.74
CA GLY A 47 -14.16 5.05 10.34
C GLY A 47 -15.44 5.24 9.51
N ILE A 48 -15.39 5.93 8.37
CA ILE A 48 -16.53 6.02 7.42
C ILE A 48 -16.40 5.00 6.28
N CYS A 49 -15.32 4.21 6.22
CA CYS A 49 -15.21 3.08 5.32
C CYS A 49 -16.37 2.10 5.54
N PRO A 50 -17.07 1.65 4.48
CA PRO A 50 -18.21 0.74 4.62
C PRO A 50 -17.89 -0.53 5.41
N MET A 51 -16.74 -1.15 5.19
CA MET A 51 -16.32 -2.36 5.90
C MET A 51 -16.05 -2.10 7.39
N ALA A 52 -15.63 -0.88 7.77
CA ALA A 52 -15.55 -0.49 9.16
C ALA A 52 -16.95 -0.34 9.79
N LYS A 53 -17.88 0.28 9.06
CA LYS A 53 -19.24 0.53 9.52
C LYS A 53 -20.12 -0.71 9.64
N LEU A 54 -19.87 -1.75 8.85
CA LEU A 54 -20.62 -3.01 8.93
C LEU A 54 -20.58 -3.65 10.33
N TYR A 55 -19.46 -3.47 11.03
CA TYR A 55 -19.24 -3.96 12.40
C TYR A 55 -18.65 -2.84 13.23
N TRP A 56 -19.51 -1.94 13.70
CA TRP A 56 -19.13 -0.74 14.45
C TRP A 56 -19.54 -0.85 15.91
N ASP A 57 -18.68 -0.41 16.82
CA ASP A 57 -18.90 -0.42 18.26
C ASP A 57 -18.57 0.97 18.85
N GLY A 58 -19.58 1.79 18.98
CA GLY A 58 -19.45 3.13 19.55
C GLY A 58 -18.53 4.04 18.74
N ASN A 59 -17.24 4.02 19.02
CA ASN A 59 -16.25 4.93 18.42
C ASN A 59 -15.20 4.22 17.55
N SER A 60 -15.31 2.91 17.36
CA SER A 60 -14.33 2.12 16.63
C SER A 60 -14.96 0.91 15.95
N THR A 61 -14.16 0.22 15.14
CA THR A 61 -14.53 -1.11 14.61
C THR A 61 -14.76 -2.08 15.76
N ALA A 62 -15.82 -2.89 15.68
CA ALA A 62 -16.14 -3.87 16.71
C ALA A 62 -15.07 -4.98 16.79
N ALA A 63 -14.96 -5.62 17.95
CA ALA A 63 -13.98 -6.69 18.16
C ALA A 63 -14.19 -7.91 17.23
N ASN A 64 -15.42 -8.13 16.76
CA ASN A 64 -15.78 -9.17 15.80
C ASN A 64 -15.78 -8.70 14.33
N ASN A 65 -15.26 -7.49 14.04
CA ASN A 65 -15.09 -7.06 12.67
C ASN A 65 -13.98 -7.88 12.00
N PRO A 66 -14.26 -8.69 10.96
CA PRO A 66 -13.23 -9.52 10.35
C PRO A 66 -12.25 -8.72 9.49
N TRP A 67 -12.66 -7.54 9.02
CA TRP A 67 -11.90 -6.69 8.09
C TRP A 67 -10.81 -5.86 8.77
N PHE A 68 -10.93 -5.64 10.08
CA PHE A 68 -10.06 -4.75 10.84
C PHE A 68 -9.55 -5.39 12.11
N ASN A 69 -8.33 -5.09 12.48
CA ASN A 69 -7.81 -5.37 13.80
C ASN A 69 -8.38 -4.34 14.79
N ARG A 70 -8.98 -4.80 15.90
CA ARG A 70 -9.53 -3.89 16.94
C ARG A 70 -8.44 -3.00 17.53
N VAL A 71 -7.24 -3.55 17.68
CA VAL A 71 -6.02 -2.85 18.09
C VAL A 71 -4.99 -3.07 17.01
N ALA A 72 -4.37 -1.99 16.55
CA ALA A 72 -3.34 -2.07 15.53
C ALA A 72 -2.18 -2.97 15.97
N LYS A 73 -1.65 -3.76 15.06
CA LYS A 73 -0.55 -4.70 15.33
C LYS A 73 0.83 -4.08 15.22
N HIS A 74 0.91 -2.81 14.85
CA HIS A 74 2.16 -2.10 14.57
C HIS A 74 2.11 -0.63 14.97
N PRO A 75 3.28 0.03 15.20
CA PRO A 75 3.34 1.45 15.46
C PRO A 75 3.00 2.27 14.20
N PHE A 76 2.80 3.56 14.39
CA PHE A 76 2.47 4.52 13.30
C PHE A 76 1.16 4.22 12.56
N ASN A 77 0.28 3.40 13.14
CA ASN A 77 -1.05 3.23 12.60
C ASN A 77 -1.87 4.52 12.74
N VAL A 78 -2.67 4.83 11.70
CA VAL A 78 -3.66 5.89 11.73
C VAL A 78 -5.03 5.29 11.43
N PHE A 79 -6.08 5.82 12.05
CA PHE A 79 -7.46 5.30 11.92
C PHE A 79 -7.57 3.82 12.31
N HIS A 80 -8.12 2.97 11.42
CA HIS A 80 -8.40 1.57 11.68
C HIS A 80 -7.49 0.67 10.87
N ASP A 81 -6.73 -0.17 11.55
CA ASP A 81 -5.78 -1.13 11.00
C ASP A 81 -6.51 -2.27 10.27
N ILE A 82 -6.17 -2.49 9.00
CA ILE A 82 -6.82 -3.51 8.16
C ILE A 82 -6.24 -4.89 8.48
N ASN A 83 -7.15 -5.87 8.66
CA ASN A 83 -6.79 -7.26 8.94
C ASN A 83 -6.53 -8.04 7.64
N HIS A 84 -5.27 -8.21 7.27
CA HIS A 84 -4.86 -8.96 6.09
C HIS A 84 -4.77 -10.49 6.31
N GLU A 85 -5.03 -11.00 7.52
CA GLU A 85 -5.21 -12.43 7.75
C GLU A 85 -6.58 -12.92 7.27
N TYR A 86 -7.58 -12.05 7.26
CA TYR A 86 -8.91 -12.40 6.78
C TYR A 86 -8.90 -12.59 5.25
N GLU A 87 -9.30 -13.77 4.80
CA GLU A 87 -9.33 -14.12 3.38
C GLU A 87 -10.20 -13.15 2.55
N GLY A 88 -11.33 -12.69 3.12
CA GLY A 88 -12.20 -11.71 2.49
C GLY A 88 -11.49 -10.40 2.20
N THR A 89 -10.65 -9.91 3.12
CA THR A 89 -9.82 -8.72 2.91
C THR A 89 -8.88 -8.89 1.72
N ARG A 90 -8.17 -10.01 1.66
CA ARG A 90 -7.24 -10.27 0.55
C ARG A 90 -7.96 -10.39 -0.78
N LYS A 91 -9.09 -11.10 -0.84
CA LYS A 91 -9.93 -11.16 -2.06
C LYS A 91 -10.41 -9.78 -2.51
N TYR A 92 -10.85 -8.96 -1.57
CA TYR A 92 -11.32 -7.61 -1.86
C TYR A 92 -10.21 -6.75 -2.46
N PHE A 93 -9.03 -6.71 -1.83
CA PHE A 93 -7.93 -5.88 -2.33
C PHE A 93 -7.30 -6.41 -3.61
N LYS A 94 -7.24 -7.72 -3.82
CA LYS A 94 -6.87 -8.27 -5.13
C LYS A 94 -7.81 -7.77 -6.22
N ARG A 95 -9.13 -7.82 -5.98
CA ARG A 95 -10.11 -7.30 -6.94
C ARG A 95 -9.98 -5.78 -7.15
N VAL A 96 -9.57 -5.02 -6.14
CA VAL A 96 -9.27 -3.58 -6.30
C VAL A 96 -8.12 -3.39 -7.29
N LEU A 97 -7.01 -4.12 -7.12
CA LEU A 97 -5.85 -4.03 -8.01
C LEU A 97 -6.22 -4.45 -9.46
N GLU A 98 -6.89 -5.57 -9.63
CA GLU A 98 -7.39 -6.01 -10.93
C GLU A 98 -8.25 -4.94 -11.61
N TYR A 99 -9.21 -4.37 -10.87
CA TYR A 99 -10.15 -3.37 -11.38
C TYR A 99 -9.46 -2.14 -11.97
N TRP A 100 -8.44 -1.60 -11.31
CA TRP A 100 -7.78 -0.40 -11.80
C TRP A 100 -6.95 -0.64 -13.06
N VAL A 101 -6.34 -1.82 -13.20
CA VAL A 101 -5.67 -2.22 -14.45
C VAL A 101 -6.69 -2.46 -15.55
N GLU A 102 -7.72 -3.30 -15.31
CA GLU A 102 -8.73 -3.66 -16.31
C GLU A 102 -9.55 -2.47 -16.79
N GLU A 103 -10.00 -1.63 -15.84
CA GLU A 103 -11.00 -0.60 -16.13
C GLU A 103 -10.37 0.74 -16.54
N TYR A 104 -9.20 1.06 -15.99
CA TYR A 104 -8.54 2.35 -16.22
C TYR A 104 -7.21 2.25 -16.96
N HIS A 105 -6.69 1.03 -17.13
CA HIS A 105 -5.40 0.79 -17.78
C HIS A 105 -4.26 1.54 -17.11
N VAL A 106 -4.25 1.55 -15.77
CA VAL A 106 -3.12 2.11 -15.02
C VAL A 106 -1.89 1.21 -15.18
N ASP A 107 -0.72 1.80 -15.21
CA ASP A 107 0.53 1.07 -15.44
C ASP A 107 1.13 0.48 -14.17
N GLY A 108 0.58 0.82 -13.01
CA GLY A 108 1.05 0.25 -11.76
C GLY A 108 0.56 0.94 -10.49
N TYR A 109 1.18 0.53 -9.40
CA TYR A 109 0.83 0.96 -8.04
C TYR A 109 2.06 1.38 -7.25
N ARG A 110 1.91 2.42 -6.45
CA ARG A 110 2.77 2.68 -5.29
C ARG A 110 1.95 2.36 -4.04
N MET A 111 2.38 1.36 -3.29
CA MET A 111 1.70 0.88 -2.09
C MET A 111 2.24 1.62 -0.86
N ASP A 112 1.37 2.40 -0.21
CA ASP A 112 1.69 3.18 0.97
C ASP A 112 1.94 2.29 2.19
N LEU A 113 2.97 2.59 2.97
CA LEU A 113 3.30 1.99 4.26
C LEU A 113 3.11 0.46 4.30
N THR A 114 3.71 -0.27 3.37
CA THR A 114 3.50 -1.73 3.23
C THR A 114 3.97 -2.54 4.45
N LYS A 115 4.83 -2.00 5.31
CA LYS A 115 5.09 -2.61 6.63
C LYS A 115 3.84 -2.73 7.49
N GLY A 116 2.86 -1.86 7.28
CA GLY A 116 1.57 -1.90 7.97
C GLY A 116 0.68 -3.09 7.59
N LEU A 117 1.01 -3.85 6.54
CA LEU A 117 0.30 -5.07 6.18
C LEU A 117 0.70 -6.27 7.06
N THR A 118 1.58 -6.07 8.03
CA THR A 118 1.99 -7.12 8.97
C THR A 118 0.82 -7.66 9.78
N GLN A 119 0.84 -8.96 10.05
CA GLN A 119 -0.09 -9.60 10.98
C GLN A 119 0.60 -10.00 12.30
N LYS A 120 1.90 -9.80 12.35
CA LYS A 120 2.72 -10.00 13.54
C LYS A 120 2.54 -8.82 14.49
N ASN A 121 2.04 -9.09 15.69
CA ASN A 121 1.85 -8.02 16.67
C ASN A 121 3.18 -7.58 17.26
N THR A 122 3.58 -6.35 16.96
CA THR A 122 4.79 -5.69 17.48
C THR A 122 4.46 -4.56 18.47
N GLY A 123 3.17 -4.27 18.68
CA GLY A 123 2.74 -3.14 19.51
C GLY A 123 3.37 -1.84 19.01
N ASP A 124 3.90 -1.05 19.95
CA ASP A 124 4.55 0.24 19.64
C ASP A 124 6.06 0.11 19.38
N ASP A 125 6.60 -1.11 19.26
CA ASP A 125 8.02 -1.36 19.04
C ASP A 125 8.38 -1.26 17.54
N ALA A 126 8.84 -0.08 17.13
CA ALA A 126 9.26 0.20 15.75
C ALA A 126 10.47 -0.64 15.31
N GLY A 127 11.34 -1.03 16.25
CA GLY A 127 12.48 -1.88 15.97
C GLY A 127 12.04 -3.29 15.58
N LYS A 128 11.16 -3.90 16.36
CA LYS A 128 10.58 -5.21 16.02
C LYS A 128 9.75 -5.17 14.75
N TRP A 129 8.98 -4.11 14.55
CA TRP A 129 8.18 -3.94 13.33
C TRP A 129 9.03 -3.86 12.07
N SER A 130 10.22 -3.31 12.16
CA SER A 130 11.15 -3.18 11.05
C SER A 130 11.94 -4.45 10.73
N GLN A 131 11.92 -5.47 11.60
CA GLN A 131 12.59 -6.75 11.37
C GLN A 131 11.91 -7.56 10.27
N TYR A 132 12.64 -8.54 9.74
CA TYR A 132 12.14 -9.49 8.74
C TYR A 132 10.85 -10.17 9.17
N ASP A 133 9.83 -10.12 8.31
CA ASP A 133 8.52 -10.72 8.53
C ASP A 133 8.03 -11.51 7.30
N ALA A 134 8.22 -12.83 7.34
CA ALA A 134 7.79 -13.72 6.26
C ALA A 134 6.26 -13.66 6.01
N SER A 135 5.44 -13.35 7.01
CA SER A 135 3.98 -13.30 6.85
C SER A 135 3.52 -12.15 5.97
N ARG A 136 4.10 -10.96 6.12
CA ARG A 136 3.78 -9.82 5.24
C ARG A 136 4.41 -9.96 3.86
N ILE A 137 5.54 -10.67 3.71
CA ILE A 137 6.11 -10.99 2.40
C ILE A 137 5.10 -11.77 1.56
N VAL A 138 4.47 -12.79 2.13
CA VAL A 138 3.45 -13.58 1.44
C VAL A 138 2.27 -12.72 1.00
N ILE A 139 1.79 -11.82 1.87
CA ILE A 139 0.67 -10.92 1.56
C ILE A 139 1.01 -9.95 0.43
N ILE A 140 2.18 -9.32 0.49
CA ILE A 140 2.61 -8.34 -0.53
C ILE A 140 2.84 -9.00 -1.88
N LYS A 141 3.45 -10.20 -1.91
CA LYS A 141 3.61 -10.99 -3.14
C LYS A 141 2.26 -11.39 -3.74
N ASP A 142 1.30 -11.85 -2.92
CA ASP A 142 -0.05 -12.21 -3.36
C ASP A 142 -0.77 -11.01 -4.03
N TYR A 143 -0.57 -9.79 -3.52
CA TYR A 143 -1.10 -8.58 -4.15
C TYR A 143 -0.36 -8.21 -5.44
N CYS A 144 0.94 -8.36 -5.48
CA CYS A 144 1.73 -8.16 -6.70
C CYS A 144 1.29 -9.12 -7.81
N ASP A 145 1.11 -10.40 -7.47
CA ASP A 145 0.67 -11.43 -8.41
C ASP A 145 -0.73 -11.13 -8.96
N ALA A 146 -1.65 -10.65 -8.12
CA ALA A 146 -2.99 -10.25 -8.55
C ALA A 146 -2.94 -9.10 -9.57
N ALA A 147 -2.13 -8.07 -9.33
CA ALA A 147 -1.94 -6.97 -10.27
C ALA A 147 -1.33 -7.47 -11.60
N LYS A 148 -0.26 -8.25 -11.51
CA LYS A 148 0.46 -8.77 -12.69
C LYS A 148 -0.29 -9.89 -13.44
N SER A 149 -1.31 -10.49 -12.85
CA SER A 149 -2.15 -11.48 -13.54
C SER A 149 -2.99 -10.88 -14.67
N ILE A 150 -3.28 -9.57 -14.59
CA ILE A 150 -4.02 -8.83 -15.62
C ILE A 150 -3.06 -8.28 -16.67
N ASP A 151 -1.97 -7.65 -16.21
CA ASP A 151 -0.90 -7.15 -17.07
C ASP A 151 0.46 -7.44 -16.41
N PRO A 152 1.27 -8.35 -16.98
CA PRO A 152 2.57 -8.72 -16.44
C PRO A 152 3.57 -7.56 -16.33
N GLU A 153 3.39 -6.50 -17.13
CA GLU A 153 4.23 -5.30 -17.10
C GLU A 153 3.85 -4.31 -16.00
N THR A 154 2.79 -4.59 -15.22
CA THR A 154 2.35 -3.72 -14.13
C THR A 154 3.48 -3.44 -13.13
N TYR A 155 3.80 -2.16 -12.93
CA TYR A 155 4.73 -1.73 -11.90
C TYR A 155 4.12 -1.94 -10.50
N PHE A 156 4.86 -2.58 -9.62
CA PHE A 156 4.46 -2.75 -8.22
C PHE A 156 5.54 -2.18 -7.31
N ILE A 157 5.31 -0.94 -6.86
CA ILE A 157 6.23 -0.16 -6.05
C ILE A 157 5.75 -0.21 -4.60
N ILE A 158 6.64 -0.40 -3.64
CA ILE A 158 6.29 -0.44 -2.22
C ILE A 158 7.07 0.60 -1.40
N GLU A 159 6.35 1.37 -0.59
CA GLU A 159 6.96 2.14 0.49
C GLU A 159 7.09 1.20 1.71
N HIS A 160 8.21 0.48 1.77
CA HIS A 160 8.40 -0.54 2.80
C HIS A 160 9.30 -0.07 3.94
N LEU A 161 10.48 0.41 3.64
CA LEU A 161 11.47 0.95 4.58
C LEU A 161 11.74 -0.03 5.75
N GLY A 162 11.81 -1.30 5.44
CA GLY A 162 12.03 -2.39 6.38
C GLY A 162 13.49 -2.85 6.45
N ASP A 163 13.69 -4.04 7.01
CA ASP A 163 14.99 -4.69 7.01
C ASP A 163 15.48 -4.99 5.59
N TYR A 164 16.77 -4.80 5.36
CA TYR A 164 17.38 -5.02 4.04
C TYR A 164 17.17 -6.44 3.49
N SER A 165 17.23 -7.45 4.37
CA SER A 165 17.01 -8.84 3.96
C SER A 165 15.61 -9.09 3.44
N GLU A 166 14.60 -8.39 3.99
CA GLU A 166 13.23 -8.44 3.51
C GLU A 166 13.05 -7.68 2.19
N GLU A 167 13.61 -6.47 2.09
CA GLU A 167 13.55 -5.68 0.86
C GLU A 167 14.25 -6.38 -0.31
N LYS A 168 15.33 -7.11 -0.04
CA LYS A 168 16.00 -7.95 -1.04
C LYS A 168 15.07 -9.03 -1.60
N VAL A 169 14.26 -9.69 -0.76
CA VAL A 169 13.28 -10.69 -1.21
C VAL A 169 12.24 -10.08 -2.14
N TYR A 170 11.81 -8.85 -1.88
CA TYR A 170 10.88 -8.15 -2.78
C TYR A 170 11.54 -7.77 -4.10
N ALA A 171 12.75 -7.24 -4.07
CA ALA A 171 13.49 -6.86 -5.27
C ALA A 171 13.77 -8.07 -6.18
N GLU A 172 14.20 -9.20 -5.61
CA GLU A 172 14.40 -10.46 -6.33
C GLU A 172 13.11 -11.03 -6.93
N TYR A 173 11.96 -10.68 -6.36
CA TYR A 173 10.63 -11.06 -6.87
C TYR A 173 10.13 -10.15 -7.98
N GLY A 174 10.80 -9.03 -8.26
CA GLY A 174 10.37 -8.03 -9.25
C GLY A 174 9.41 -6.97 -8.70
N ILE A 175 9.35 -6.82 -7.38
CA ILE A 175 8.71 -5.71 -6.67
C ILE A 175 9.76 -4.61 -6.47
N LEU A 176 9.35 -3.33 -6.58
CA LEU A 176 10.23 -2.19 -6.52
C LEU A 176 10.18 -1.50 -5.14
N PRO A 177 11.06 -1.84 -4.19
CA PRO A 177 11.05 -1.21 -2.88
C PRO A 177 11.63 0.21 -2.93
N TRP A 178 10.95 1.17 -2.31
CA TRP A 178 11.52 2.47 -2.03
C TRP A 178 12.50 2.38 -0.87
N ARG A 179 13.63 3.05 -1.02
CA ARG A 179 14.62 3.19 0.03
C ARG A 179 14.78 4.65 0.45
N ASN A 180 15.06 4.84 1.73
CA ASN A 180 15.39 6.16 2.24
C ASN A 180 16.83 6.51 1.85
N MET A 181 16.98 7.24 0.75
CA MET A 181 18.27 7.70 0.23
C MET A 181 18.62 9.13 0.62
N ASN A 182 17.69 9.87 1.24
CA ASN A 182 17.87 11.29 1.52
C ASN A 182 19.13 11.58 2.34
N ASN A 183 19.37 10.81 3.40
CA ASN A 183 20.56 11.00 4.22
C ASN A 183 21.84 10.80 3.41
N SER A 184 21.94 9.71 2.66
CA SER A 184 23.11 9.40 1.84
C SER A 184 23.39 10.50 0.80
N TYR A 185 22.37 10.95 0.08
CA TYR A 185 22.52 12.06 -0.86
C TYR A 185 22.93 13.37 -0.21
N ASN A 186 22.34 13.71 0.94
CA ASN A 186 22.71 14.90 1.70
C ASN A 186 24.16 14.85 2.17
N GLN A 187 24.60 13.70 2.69
CA GLN A 187 26.00 13.53 3.14
C GLN A 187 26.97 13.68 1.98
N VAL A 188 26.69 13.06 0.83
CA VAL A 188 27.52 13.21 -0.38
C VAL A 188 27.54 14.68 -0.84
N ALA A 189 26.40 15.35 -0.90
CA ALA A 189 26.32 16.75 -1.32
C ALA A 189 27.09 17.70 -0.41
N MET A 190 27.18 17.38 0.89
CA MET A 190 27.98 18.12 1.87
C MET A 190 29.47 17.73 1.88
N GLY A 191 29.88 16.80 1.04
CA GLY A 191 31.26 16.29 0.99
C GLY A 191 31.63 15.30 2.12
N TRP A 192 30.65 14.76 2.83
CA TRP A 192 30.85 13.81 3.94
C TRP A 192 30.68 12.36 3.46
N ALA A 193 31.49 11.97 2.51
CA ALA A 193 31.38 10.68 1.82
C ALA A 193 31.44 9.47 2.78
N SER A 194 32.19 9.56 3.88
CA SER A 194 32.28 8.49 4.90
C SER A 194 30.99 8.25 5.68
N SER A 195 30.05 9.19 5.64
CA SER A 195 28.73 9.12 6.32
C SER A 195 27.58 8.83 5.34
N SER A 196 27.90 8.53 4.08
CA SER A 196 26.91 8.36 3.00
C SER A 196 26.51 6.90 2.72
N ASN A 197 27.01 5.95 3.50
CA ASN A 197 26.73 4.52 3.35
C ASN A 197 25.44 4.11 4.04
#